data_e560f2dec00f88d612a19c9955f1e139
#
_entry.id   e560f2dec00f88d612a19c9955f1e139
#
_cell.length_a   1.000
_cell.length_b   1.000
_cell.length_c   1.000
_cell.angle_alpha   90.00
_cell.angle_beta   90.00
_cell.angle_gamma   90.00
#
_symmetry.space_group_name_H-M   'P 1'
#
loop_
_entity.id
_entity.type
_entity.pdbx_description
1 polymer ?
#
loop_
_entity_poly.entity_id
_entity_poly.type
_entity_poly.pdbx_seq_one_letter_code
_entity_poly.pdbx_strand_id
1 'polypeptide(L)'
;VIAFIGDGAFQMTGQEISTIIRKGLNPIIFLINNDGYTVERVIHEGPYNDIQPWKYHLLPQVFGDSWSCEVRTEGELEAALTLAKANTDRLSFIEVHFDRLDCCQGLVRLGKALSAMDGL
;
A
#
# COMPACT_ATOMS: atom_id res chain seq x y z
N VAL A 1 5.55 -15.75 0.34
CA VAL A 1 4.27 -15.04 0.10
C VAL A 1 4.57 -13.62 -0.31
N ILE A 2 3.81 -13.12 -1.29
CA ILE A 2 3.82 -11.71 -1.72
C ILE A 2 2.41 -11.16 -1.48
N ALA A 3 2.31 -9.98 -0.85
CA ALA A 3 1.06 -9.32 -0.58
C ALA A 3 1.09 -7.87 -1.09
N PHE A 4 -0.03 -7.38 -1.59
CA PHE A 4 -0.25 -5.99 -1.98
C PHE A 4 -1.40 -5.42 -1.14
N ILE A 5 -1.21 -4.24 -0.59
CA ILE A 5 -2.23 -3.57 0.23
C ILE A 5 -2.17 -2.05 0.00
N GLY A 6 -3.32 -1.42 -0.18
CA GLY A 6 -3.42 0.05 -0.24
C GLY A 6 -3.23 0.70 1.13
N ASP A 7 -2.78 1.93 1.12
CA ASP A 7 -2.52 2.71 2.35
C ASP A 7 -3.78 2.85 3.22
N GLY A 8 -4.93 3.17 2.65
CA GLY A 8 -6.17 3.27 3.39
C GLY A 8 -6.62 1.94 4.02
N ALA A 9 -6.51 0.85 3.29
CA ALA A 9 -6.81 -0.49 3.81
C ALA A 9 -5.82 -0.91 4.91
N PHE A 10 -4.54 -0.58 4.73
CA PHE A 10 -3.51 -0.87 5.71
C PHE A 10 -3.77 -0.16 7.05
N GLN A 11 -4.26 1.07 7.05
CA GLN A 11 -4.56 1.81 8.30
C GLN A 11 -5.58 1.11 9.18
N MET A 12 -6.44 0.27 8.63
CA MET A 12 -7.43 -0.47 9.41
C MET A 12 -6.83 -1.61 10.23
N THR A 13 -5.74 -2.22 9.76
CA THR A 13 -5.14 -3.42 10.38
C THR A 13 -3.62 -3.39 10.38
N GLY A 14 -2.98 -2.23 10.28
CA GLY A 14 -1.52 -2.09 10.20
C GLY A 14 -0.75 -2.72 11.35
N GLN A 15 -1.36 -2.80 12.56
CA GLN A 15 -0.78 -3.46 13.72
C GLN A 15 -0.55 -4.96 13.52
N GLU A 16 -1.18 -5.61 12.55
CA GLU A 16 -0.96 -7.04 12.25
C GLU A 16 0.46 -7.34 11.75
N ILE A 17 1.22 -6.32 11.35
CA ILE A 17 2.65 -6.45 11.10
C ILE A 17 3.37 -7.01 12.33
N SER A 18 2.95 -6.63 13.54
CA SER A 18 3.54 -7.17 14.77
C SER A 18 3.31 -8.68 14.91
N THR A 19 2.17 -9.19 14.45
CA THR A 19 1.88 -10.63 14.43
C THR A 19 2.77 -11.37 13.44
N ILE A 20 2.99 -10.80 12.25
CA ILE A 20 3.90 -11.37 11.23
C ILE A 20 5.32 -11.49 11.80
N ILE A 21 5.82 -10.43 12.44
CA ILE A 21 7.14 -10.41 13.07
C ILE A 21 7.22 -11.42 14.21
N ARG A 22 6.23 -11.45 15.11
CA ARG A 22 6.18 -12.39 16.23
C ARG A 22 6.19 -13.86 15.78
N LYS A 23 5.59 -14.14 14.65
CA LYS A 23 5.54 -15.49 14.07
C LYS A 23 6.80 -15.84 13.24
N GLY A 24 7.74 -14.93 13.08
CA GLY A 24 8.94 -15.15 12.28
C GLY A 24 8.64 -15.39 10.81
N LEU A 25 7.57 -14.79 10.28
CA LEU A 25 7.19 -14.93 8.88
C LEU A 25 7.99 -13.96 8.01
N ASN A 26 8.21 -14.36 6.75
CA ASN A 26 9.05 -13.62 5.80
C ASN A 26 8.31 -13.23 4.50
N PRO A 27 7.09 -12.68 4.55
CA PRO A 27 6.43 -12.19 3.35
C PRO A 27 7.16 -10.96 2.79
N ILE A 28 6.94 -10.69 1.50
CA ILE A 28 7.21 -9.41 0.87
C ILE A 28 5.88 -8.67 0.76
N ILE A 29 5.76 -7.54 1.44
CA ILE A 29 4.55 -6.71 1.42
C ILE A 29 4.85 -5.43 0.64
N PHE A 30 4.04 -5.18 -0.39
CA PHE A 30 3.99 -3.92 -1.12
C PHE A 30 2.83 -3.10 -0.59
N LEU A 31 3.12 -2.00 0.08
CA LEU A 31 2.13 -1.02 0.45
C LEU A 31 2.01 0.02 -0.67
N ILE A 32 0.84 0.11 -1.26
CA ILE A 32 0.53 1.06 -2.32
C ILE A 32 0.07 2.36 -1.68
N ASN A 33 0.99 3.32 -1.61
CA ASN A 33 0.70 4.65 -1.09
C ASN A 33 0.26 5.57 -2.23
N ASN A 34 -1.04 5.71 -2.39
CA ASN A 34 -1.69 6.63 -3.34
C ASN A 34 -2.52 7.69 -2.61
N ASP A 35 -2.17 8.03 -1.39
CA ASP A 35 -2.73 9.12 -0.60
C ASP A 35 -4.25 8.98 -0.39
N GLY A 36 -4.70 7.78 0.02
CA GLY A 36 -6.08 7.53 0.43
C GLY A 36 -6.86 6.58 -0.49
N TYR A 37 -8.16 6.76 -0.52
CA TYR A 37 -9.07 5.84 -1.18
C TYR A 37 -9.30 6.20 -2.66
N THR A 38 -8.35 5.91 -3.53
CA THR A 38 -8.43 6.19 -4.98
C THR A 38 -9.64 5.51 -5.63
N VAL A 39 -9.97 4.28 -5.24
CA VAL A 39 -11.16 3.58 -5.75
C VAL A 39 -12.42 4.38 -5.47
N GLU A 40 -12.59 4.85 -4.25
CA GLU A 40 -13.75 5.63 -3.83
C GLU A 40 -13.79 7.01 -4.52
N ARG A 41 -12.64 7.65 -4.70
CA ARG A 41 -12.53 8.92 -5.43
C ARG A 41 -13.02 8.82 -6.86
N VAL A 42 -12.75 7.71 -7.52
CA VAL A 42 -13.19 7.49 -8.91
C VAL A 42 -14.70 7.31 -9.00
N ILE A 43 -15.35 6.84 -7.94
CA ILE A 43 -16.80 6.71 -7.83
C ILE A 43 -17.43 8.03 -7.43
N HIS A 44 -17.01 8.59 -6.30
CA HIS A 44 -17.54 9.84 -5.76
C HIS A 44 -16.47 10.58 -4.95
N GLU A 45 -15.98 11.70 -5.47
CA GLU A 45 -14.95 12.50 -4.80
C GLU A 45 -15.52 13.24 -3.59
N GLY A 46 -14.76 13.22 -2.50
CA GLY A 46 -15.12 13.93 -1.28
C GLY A 46 -14.05 13.81 -0.18
N PRO A 47 -14.08 14.66 0.85
CA PRO A 47 -13.06 14.67 1.91
C PRO A 47 -13.01 13.39 2.75
N TYR A 48 -14.06 12.57 2.70
CA TYR A 48 -14.11 11.26 3.35
C TYR A 48 -13.19 10.22 2.68
N ASN A 49 -12.68 10.50 1.49
CA ASN A 49 -11.69 9.66 0.79
C ASN A 49 -10.25 9.98 1.22
N ASP A 50 -10.05 11.04 1.97
CA ASP A 50 -8.75 11.46 2.47
C ASP A 50 -8.44 10.77 3.79
N ILE A 51 -7.16 10.42 3.96
CA ILE A 51 -6.66 9.81 5.19
C ILE A 51 -5.45 10.60 5.69
N GLN A 52 -5.11 10.43 6.97
CA GLN A 52 -3.84 10.96 7.48
C GLN A 52 -2.68 10.18 6.85
N PRO A 53 -1.77 10.84 6.13
CA PRO A 53 -0.60 10.16 5.58
C PRO A 53 0.33 9.71 6.71
N TRP A 54 0.70 8.43 6.68
CA TRP A 54 1.70 7.87 7.60
C TRP A 54 3.02 7.68 6.87
N LYS A 55 4.10 7.58 7.63
CA LYS A 55 5.39 7.09 7.14
C LYS A 55 5.42 5.57 7.27
N TYR A 56 4.74 4.89 6.35
CA TYR A 56 4.45 3.46 6.44
C TYR A 56 5.70 2.59 6.51
N HIS A 57 6.75 2.96 5.77
CA HIS A 57 8.02 2.21 5.75
C HIS A 57 8.74 2.21 7.11
N LEU A 58 8.39 3.10 8.04
CA LEU A 58 8.97 3.12 9.37
C LEU A 58 8.23 2.20 10.36
N LEU A 59 6.97 1.86 10.11
CA LEU A 59 6.14 1.10 11.04
C LEU A 59 6.68 -0.30 11.35
N PRO A 60 7.15 -1.11 10.38
CA PRO A 60 7.66 -2.42 10.70
C PRO A 60 8.80 -2.40 11.72
N GLN A 61 9.68 -1.43 11.64
CA GLN A 61 10.80 -1.26 12.59
C GLN A 61 10.34 -0.86 14.00
N VAL A 62 9.19 -0.19 14.10
CA VAL A 62 8.58 0.13 15.40
C VAL A 62 8.09 -1.14 16.09
N PHE A 63 7.60 -2.13 15.32
CA PHE A 63 7.10 -3.39 15.85
C PHE A 63 8.19 -4.43 16.12
N GLY A 64 9.32 -4.38 15.40
CA GLY A 64 10.40 -5.34 15.61
C GLY A 64 11.34 -5.51 14.43
N ASP A 65 12.05 -6.65 14.41
CA ASP A 65 13.05 -6.93 13.37
C ASP A 65 12.39 -7.18 12.01
N SER A 66 12.73 -6.32 11.07
CA SER A 66 12.21 -6.32 9.71
C SER A 66 13.13 -5.55 8.78
N TRP A 67 12.95 -5.75 7.49
CA TRP A 67 13.53 -4.88 6.48
C TRP A 67 12.45 -4.07 5.79
N SER A 68 12.65 -2.77 5.66
CA SER A 68 11.67 -1.89 5.01
C SER A 68 12.34 -0.74 4.28
N CYS A 69 11.68 -0.28 3.23
CA CYS A 69 12.08 0.92 2.49
C CYS A 69 10.88 1.61 1.86
N GLU A 70 11.07 2.84 1.39
CA GLU A 70 10.15 3.52 0.48
C GLU A 70 10.77 3.66 -0.90
N VAL A 71 9.95 3.62 -1.94
CA VAL A 71 10.36 3.76 -3.34
C VAL A 71 9.42 4.70 -4.08
N ARG A 72 9.99 5.52 -4.98
CA ARG A 72 9.28 6.55 -5.76
C ARG A 72 9.55 6.44 -7.25
N THR A 73 10.51 5.60 -7.66
CA THR A 73 10.90 5.38 -9.04
C THR A 73 10.99 3.90 -9.36
N GLU A 74 10.88 3.54 -10.63
CA GLU A 74 11.04 2.16 -11.09
C GLU A 74 12.42 1.59 -10.73
N GLY A 75 13.47 2.41 -10.84
CA GLY A 75 14.82 1.98 -10.48
C GLY A 75 14.98 1.67 -9.00
N GLU A 76 14.37 2.48 -8.12
CA GLU A 76 14.35 2.20 -6.68
C GLU A 76 13.56 0.93 -6.37
N LEU A 77 12.43 0.69 -7.08
CA LEU A 77 11.65 -0.52 -6.93
C LEU A 77 12.44 -1.76 -7.34
N GLU A 78 13.16 -1.71 -8.46
CA GLU A 78 14.00 -2.81 -8.93
C GLU A 78 15.10 -3.16 -7.91
N ALA A 79 15.76 -2.14 -7.36
CA ALA A 79 16.76 -2.32 -6.30
C ALA A 79 16.12 -2.92 -5.03
N ALA A 80 14.97 -2.41 -4.61
CA ALA A 80 14.22 -2.92 -3.45
C ALA A 80 13.80 -4.39 -3.63
N LEU A 81 13.34 -4.75 -4.83
CA LEU A 81 12.98 -6.14 -5.16
C LEU A 81 14.17 -7.09 -5.05
N THR A 82 15.34 -6.65 -5.51
CA THR A 82 16.58 -7.45 -5.39
C THR A 82 16.92 -7.72 -3.94
N LEU A 83 16.84 -6.70 -3.08
CA LEU A 83 17.10 -6.84 -1.64
C LEU A 83 16.04 -7.70 -0.94
N ALA A 84 14.76 -7.50 -1.26
CA ALA A 84 13.66 -8.27 -0.68
C ALA A 84 13.74 -9.77 -1.03
N LYS A 85 14.14 -10.10 -2.27
CA LYS A 85 14.37 -11.49 -2.67
C LYS A 85 15.52 -12.15 -1.91
N ALA A 86 16.55 -11.40 -1.59
CA ALA A 86 17.70 -11.89 -0.81
C ALA A 86 17.37 -12.00 0.69
N ASN A 87 16.38 -11.27 1.19
CA ASN A 87 15.94 -11.27 2.58
C ASN A 87 14.95 -12.42 2.81
N THR A 88 15.43 -13.58 3.24
CA THR A 88 14.63 -14.81 3.38
C THR A 88 14.27 -15.16 4.82
N ASP A 89 14.74 -14.41 5.80
CA ASP A 89 14.64 -14.73 7.23
C ASP A 89 13.69 -13.81 8.02
N ARG A 90 13.20 -12.75 7.41
CA ARG A 90 12.27 -11.80 8.05
C ARG A 90 11.39 -11.07 7.03
N LEU A 91 10.39 -10.34 7.55
CA LEU A 91 9.52 -9.48 6.76
C LEU A 91 10.31 -8.48 5.89
N SER A 92 9.91 -8.37 4.64
CA SER A 92 10.27 -7.27 3.74
C SER A 92 9.04 -6.41 3.47
N PHE A 93 9.13 -5.11 3.76
CA PHE A 93 8.02 -4.16 3.60
C PHE A 93 8.45 -3.00 2.72
N ILE A 94 7.79 -2.83 1.58
CA ILE A 94 8.13 -1.82 0.57
C ILE A 94 6.95 -0.87 0.41
N GLU A 95 7.12 0.39 0.83
CA GLU A 95 6.17 1.46 0.57
C GLU A 95 6.40 2.01 -0.83
N VAL A 96 5.42 1.83 -1.72
CA VAL A 96 5.50 2.28 -3.12
C VAL A 96 4.59 3.50 -3.30
N HIS A 97 5.17 4.63 -3.68
CA HIS A 97 4.42 5.87 -3.90
C HIS A 97 3.86 5.94 -5.31
N PHE A 98 2.58 6.23 -5.39
CA PHE A 98 1.83 6.45 -6.63
C PHE A 98 1.18 7.83 -6.61
N ASP A 99 0.83 8.33 -7.79
CA ASP A 99 -0.03 9.50 -7.89
C ASP A 99 -1.42 9.18 -7.31
N ARG A 100 -2.03 10.20 -6.72
CA ARG A 100 -3.31 10.12 -6.03
C ARG A 100 -4.44 9.53 -6.89
N LEU A 101 -4.42 9.79 -8.19
CA LEU A 101 -5.43 9.36 -9.14
C LEU A 101 -4.93 8.31 -10.13
N ASP A 102 -3.72 7.79 -9.92
CA ASP A 102 -3.19 6.74 -10.79
C ASP A 102 -3.99 5.45 -10.60
N CYS A 103 -4.73 5.09 -11.63
CA CYS A 103 -5.55 3.88 -11.64
C CYS A 103 -5.76 3.36 -13.06
N CYS A 104 -6.13 2.10 -13.18
CA CYS A 104 -6.35 1.48 -14.48
C CYS A 104 -7.64 1.97 -15.16
N GLN A 105 -7.67 1.90 -16.49
CA GLN A 105 -8.84 2.28 -17.30
C GLN A 105 -10.12 1.54 -16.89
N GLY A 106 -9.99 0.29 -16.43
CA GLY A 106 -11.12 -0.51 -15.95
C GLY A 106 -11.80 0.14 -14.73
N LEU A 107 -10.99 0.63 -13.78
CA LEU A 107 -11.51 1.32 -12.59
C LEU A 107 -12.19 2.65 -12.97
N VAL A 108 -11.62 3.41 -13.89
CA VAL A 108 -12.23 4.66 -14.37
C VAL A 108 -13.61 4.40 -15.00
N ARG A 109 -13.72 3.34 -15.81
CA ARG A 109 -15.00 2.96 -16.43
C ARG A 109 -16.03 2.52 -15.40
N LEU A 110 -15.61 1.71 -14.43
CA LEU A 110 -16.48 1.28 -13.33
C LEU A 110 -16.98 2.46 -12.50
N GLY A 111 -16.09 3.36 -12.12
CA GLY A 111 -16.46 4.57 -11.35
C GLY A 111 -17.50 5.42 -12.07
N LYS A 112 -17.30 5.68 -13.36
CA LYS A 112 -18.27 6.42 -14.18
C LYS A 112 -19.64 5.72 -14.25
N ALA A 113 -19.65 4.39 -14.37
CA ALA A 113 -20.92 3.63 -14.41
C ALA A 113 -21.65 3.71 -13.06
N LEU A 114 -20.94 3.56 -11.94
CA LEU A 114 -21.55 3.65 -10.61
C LEU A 114 -22.05 5.06 -10.30
N SER A 115 -21.27 6.09 -10.58
CA SER A 115 -21.72 7.50 -10.42
C SER A 115 -22.98 7.81 -11.20
N ALA A 116 -23.12 7.25 -12.40
CA ALA A 116 -24.33 7.44 -13.22
C ALA A 116 -25.56 6.73 -12.64
N MET A 117 -25.38 5.60 -11.95
CA MET A 117 -26.48 4.86 -11.29
C MET A 117 -26.98 5.55 -10.04
N ASP A 118 -26.10 6.19 -9.28
CA ASP A 118 -26.44 6.86 -8.02
C ASP A 118 -26.95 8.30 -8.22
N GLY A 119 -26.98 8.78 -9.44
CA GLY A 119 -27.37 10.17 -9.74
C GLY A 119 -26.39 11.22 -9.25
N LEU A 120 -25.14 10.82 -9.08
CA LEU A 120 -24.03 11.62 -8.55
C LEU A 120 -23.24 12.30 -9.68
#